data_6482fa4f7527f2f332a97550f399da7a
#
_entry.id   6482fa4f7527f2f332a97550f399da7a
#
_cell.length_a   1.000
_cell.length_b   1.000
_cell.length_c   1.000
_cell.angle_alpha   90.00
_cell.angle_beta   90.00
_cell.angle_gamma   90.00
#
_symmetry.space_group_name_H-M   'P 1'
#
loop_
_entity.id
_entity.type
_entity.pdbx_description
1 polymer ?
#
loop_
_entity_poly.entity_id
_entity_poly.type
_entity_poly.pdbx_seq_one_letter_code
_entity_poly.pdbx_strand_id
1 'polypeptide(L)'
;MIAEWLEEFALPTFIPRDAAPVSADLRNLSEILAIVGPRRAGKTFVIYQMIAGLMEDGFAGRDDILFLDFEDYRLRDFAPEDMETLFSTFRQLTGKDPAWLFFDEIHQIPEWSRVIRSLHNRGRYRIVISGSNARLLLPDIATELRGRYRDHLILPFSFKETLRWNGISWTERTFYTAAKGDLLRVFDTFLKTGGFPEVLKKDSPGERRQLLQNYYQTIFYRDIVERYNIRAKSLMEGMMTCCLHQFSSLFSLSAFEKGLKSRRQPGSKRTLANYLAYLQEAFFI
;
A
#
# COMPACT_ATOMS: atom_id res chain seq x y z
N MET A 1 -22.50 -4.85 3.41
CA MET A 1 -21.29 -4.57 2.61
C MET A 1 -21.59 -4.44 1.12
N ILE A 2 -22.07 -5.50 0.39
CA ILE A 2 -22.36 -5.37 -1.05
C ILE A 2 -23.49 -4.35 -1.29
N ALA A 3 -24.60 -4.43 -0.56
CA ALA A 3 -25.68 -3.44 -0.67
C ALA A 3 -25.21 -2.03 -0.31
N GLU A 4 -24.42 -1.87 0.76
CA GLU A 4 -23.80 -0.59 1.12
C GLU A 4 -22.92 -0.05 -0.03
N TRP A 5 -22.11 -0.91 -0.66
CA TRP A 5 -21.31 -0.54 -1.82
C TRP A 5 -22.19 -0.05 -2.97
N LEU A 6 -23.26 -0.76 -3.26
CA LEU A 6 -24.13 -0.45 -4.41
C LEU A 6 -24.98 0.81 -4.20
N GLU A 7 -25.47 1.04 -2.99
CA GLU A 7 -26.52 2.03 -2.72
C GLU A 7 -26.05 3.24 -1.90
N GLU A 8 -25.19 3.02 -0.91
CA GLU A 8 -24.88 4.03 0.12
C GLU A 8 -23.45 4.57 0.03
N PHE A 9 -22.50 3.77 -0.48
CA PHE A 9 -21.10 4.13 -0.45
C PHE A 9 -20.78 5.27 -1.41
N ALA A 10 -20.46 6.45 -0.87
CA ALA A 10 -19.90 7.55 -1.64
C ALA A 10 -18.37 7.43 -1.68
N LEU A 11 -17.79 7.47 -2.88
CA LEU A 11 -16.33 7.53 -2.99
C LEU A 11 -15.83 8.78 -2.27
N PRO A 12 -14.87 8.63 -1.34
CA PRO A 12 -14.35 9.77 -0.60
C PRO A 12 -13.59 10.73 -1.53
N THR A 13 -13.56 12.02 -1.18
CA THR A 13 -12.71 12.98 -1.86
C THR A 13 -11.24 12.60 -1.68
N PHE A 14 -10.47 12.58 -2.75
CA PHE A 14 -9.05 12.23 -2.75
C PHE A 14 -8.22 13.21 -3.56
N ILE A 15 -6.94 13.24 -3.26
CA ILE A 15 -5.95 13.91 -4.11
C ILE A 15 -5.52 12.93 -5.20
N PRO A 16 -5.68 13.28 -6.48
CA PRO A 16 -5.28 12.39 -7.57
C PRO A 16 -3.80 12.02 -7.46
N ARG A 17 -3.53 10.71 -7.53
CA ARG A 17 -2.19 10.14 -7.52
C ARG A 17 -1.65 10.09 -8.94
N ASP A 18 -0.45 10.66 -9.14
CA ASP A 18 0.20 10.65 -10.45
C ASP A 18 0.60 9.22 -10.87
N ALA A 19 0.84 8.35 -9.89
CA ALA A 19 1.18 6.94 -10.10
C ALA A 19 -0.03 6.01 -10.27
N ALA A 20 -1.28 6.49 -10.11
CA ALA A 20 -2.45 5.61 -10.25
C ALA A 20 -2.62 5.16 -11.70
N PRO A 21 -2.90 3.86 -11.95
CA PRO A 21 -3.25 3.37 -13.27
C PRO A 21 -4.49 4.09 -13.81
N VAL A 22 -4.45 4.49 -15.08
CA VAL A 22 -5.59 5.15 -15.73
C VAL A 22 -6.63 4.13 -16.20
N SER A 23 -7.87 4.57 -16.36
CA SER A 23 -8.99 3.71 -16.79
C SER A 23 -8.75 2.99 -18.11
N ALA A 24 -8.07 3.61 -19.06
CA ALA A 24 -7.71 2.99 -20.34
C ALA A 24 -6.79 1.76 -20.18
N ASP A 25 -5.83 1.81 -19.24
CA ASP A 25 -4.96 0.68 -18.93
C ASP A 25 -5.75 -0.43 -18.26
N LEU A 26 -6.69 -0.06 -17.38
CA LEU A 26 -7.54 -1.01 -16.68
C LEU A 26 -8.48 -1.73 -17.65
N ARG A 27 -9.06 -1.04 -18.62
CA ARG A 27 -9.94 -1.63 -19.60
C ARG A 27 -9.32 -2.84 -20.31
N ASN A 28 -8.02 -2.76 -20.58
CA ASN A 28 -7.26 -3.81 -21.27
C ASN A 28 -6.57 -4.78 -20.30
N LEU A 29 -6.93 -4.74 -19.01
CA LEU A 29 -6.30 -5.56 -18.00
C LEU A 29 -6.59 -7.04 -18.24
N SER A 30 -5.57 -7.79 -18.59
CA SER A 30 -5.59 -9.25 -18.76
C SER A 30 -4.89 -9.98 -17.61
N GLU A 31 -4.11 -9.26 -16.83
CA GLU A 31 -3.34 -9.76 -15.69
C GLU A 31 -4.01 -9.36 -14.36
N ILE A 32 -3.62 -9.99 -13.28
CA ILE A 32 -3.98 -9.53 -11.94
C ILE A 32 -3.13 -8.31 -11.63
N LEU A 33 -3.76 -7.17 -11.37
CA LEU A 33 -3.06 -5.95 -10.95
C LEU A 33 -3.00 -5.88 -9.43
N ALA A 34 -1.78 -5.86 -8.88
CA ALA A 34 -1.59 -5.73 -7.44
C ALA A 34 -1.04 -4.36 -7.07
N ILE A 35 -1.81 -3.62 -6.31
CA ILE A 35 -1.44 -2.34 -5.74
C ILE A 35 -0.69 -2.61 -4.43
N VAL A 36 0.61 -2.36 -4.43
CA VAL A 36 1.51 -2.67 -3.31
C VAL A 36 2.15 -1.39 -2.76
N GLY A 37 2.62 -1.43 -1.54
CA GLY A 37 3.30 -0.28 -0.93
C GLY A 37 3.13 -0.23 0.58
N PRO A 38 3.84 0.65 1.27
CA PRO A 38 3.80 0.73 2.72
C PRO A 38 2.38 1.00 3.26
N ARG A 39 2.15 0.63 4.51
CA ARG A 39 0.93 1.02 5.21
C ARG A 39 0.75 2.53 5.14
N ARG A 40 -0.50 2.97 4.99
CA ARG A 40 -0.89 4.40 4.99
C ARG A 40 -0.31 5.22 3.82
N ALA A 41 0.21 4.57 2.77
CA ALA A 41 0.62 5.22 1.53
C ALA A 41 -0.58 5.68 0.67
N GLY A 42 -1.80 5.23 0.98
CA GLY A 42 -3.02 5.59 0.25
C GLY A 42 -3.41 4.60 -0.85
N LYS A 43 -3.07 3.31 -0.72
CA LYS A 43 -3.44 2.26 -1.68
C LYS A 43 -4.96 2.17 -1.92
N THR A 44 -5.75 2.14 -0.86
CA THR A 44 -7.22 2.17 -0.93
C THR A 44 -7.73 3.38 -1.72
N PHE A 45 -7.12 4.56 -1.53
CA PHE A 45 -7.50 5.76 -2.28
C PHE A 45 -7.10 5.69 -3.77
N VAL A 46 -6.03 4.95 -4.10
CA VAL A 46 -5.69 4.64 -5.51
C VAL A 46 -6.77 3.72 -6.10
N ILE A 47 -7.25 2.72 -5.37
CA ILE A 47 -8.38 1.89 -5.81
C ILE A 47 -9.62 2.75 -6.06
N TYR A 48 -9.96 3.67 -5.15
CA TYR A 48 -11.09 4.60 -5.35
C TYR A 48 -10.89 5.50 -6.58
N GLN A 49 -9.69 5.99 -6.83
CA GLN A 49 -9.37 6.75 -8.04
C GLN A 49 -9.56 5.92 -9.31
N MET A 50 -9.14 4.64 -9.30
CA MET A 50 -9.32 3.72 -10.42
C MET A 50 -10.82 3.46 -10.68
N ILE A 51 -11.59 3.20 -9.63
CA ILE A 51 -13.04 2.99 -9.71
C ILE A 51 -13.73 4.25 -10.24
N ALA A 52 -13.41 5.43 -9.70
CA ALA A 52 -13.95 6.70 -10.17
C ALA A 52 -13.69 6.91 -11.67
N GLY A 53 -12.45 6.69 -12.12
CA GLY A 53 -12.08 6.82 -13.52
C GLY A 53 -12.84 5.84 -14.43
N LEU A 54 -13.04 4.59 -14.02
CA LEU A 54 -13.84 3.63 -14.78
C LEU A 54 -15.29 4.06 -14.94
N MET A 55 -15.87 4.63 -13.87
CA MET A 55 -17.25 5.11 -13.87
C MET A 55 -17.41 6.41 -14.68
N GLU A 56 -16.50 7.36 -14.50
CA GLU A 56 -16.51 8.66 -15.22
C GLU A 56 -16.32 8.48 -16.73
N ASP A 57 -15.47 7.55 -17.14
CA ASP A 57 -15.22 7.24 -18.56
C ASP A 57 -16.27 6.28 -19.16
N GLY A 58 -17.26 5.86 -18.38
CA GLY A 58 -18.36 4.99 -18.83
C GLY A 58 -17.93 3.55 -19.14
N PHE A 59 -16.79 3.09 -18.61
CA PHE A 59 -16.33 1.70 -18.80
C PHE A 59 -16.96 0.70 -17.84
N ALA A 60 -17.49 1.16 -16.71
CA ALA A 60 -18.18 0.33 -15.73
C ALA A 60 -19.21 1.15 -14.96
N GLY A 61 -20.38 0.57 -14.73
CA GLY A 61 -21.31 1.05 -13.71
C GLY A 61 -20.93 0.49 -12.34
N ARG A 62 -21.56 1.00 -11.30
CA ARG A 62 -21.36 0.51 -9.92
C ARG A 62 -21.73 -0.97 -9.78
N ASP A 63 -22.76 -1.39 -10.50
CA ASP A 63 -23.26 -2.76 -10.59
C ASP A 63 -22.40 -3.70 -11.46
N ASP A 64 -21.32 -3.19 -12.06
CA ASP A 64 -20.25 -3.98 -12.69
C ASP A 64 -19.05 -4.21 -11.78
N ILE A 65 -19.01 -3.52 -10.62
CA ILE A 65 -17.85 -3.46 -9.73
C ILE A 65 -18.16 -4.10 -8.38
N LEU A 66 -17.41 -5.13 -8.03
CA LEU A 66 -17.38 -5.69 -6.68
C LEU A 66 -16.13 -5.17 -5.96
N PHE A 67 -16.34 -4.27 -5.00
CA PHE A 67 -15.29 -3.75 -4.10
C PHE A 67 -15.46 -4.33 -2.70
N LEU A 68 -14.37 -4.85 -2.12
CA LEU A 68 -14.30 -5.31 -0.74
C LEU A 68 -12.99 -4.93 -0.09
N ASP A 69 -13.08 -4.44 1.14
CA ASP A 69 -11.95 -4.23 2.04
C ASP A 69 -11.91 -5.37 3.07
N PHE A 70 -10.89 -6.21 3.00
CA PHE A 70 -10.73 -7.35 3.91
C PHE A 70 -10.13 -6.97 5.28
N GLU A 71 -9.82 -5.70 5.54
CA GLU A 71 -9.61 -5.20 6.91
C GLU A 71 -10.92 -4.88 7.64
N ASP A 72 -12.08 -4.91 6.95
CA ASP A 72 -13.38 -4.75 7.62
C ASP A 72 -13.62 -5.91 8.58
N TYR A 73 -13.93 -5.58 9.85
CA TYR A 73 -14.13 -6.56 10.93
C TYR A 73 -15.24 -7.61 10.62
N ARG A 74 -16.20 -7.26 9.77
CA ARG A 74 -17.29 -8.15 9.33
C ARG A 74 -16.79 -9.31 8.45
N LEU A 75 -15.58 -9.18 7.87
CA LEU A 75 -14.91 -10.20 7.06
C LEU A 75 -13.80 -10.92 7.82
N ARG A 76 -13.69 -10.73 9.13
CA ARG A 76 -12.62 -11.31 9.94
C ARG A 76 -12.48 -12.82 9.80
N ASP A 77 -13.62 -13.52 9.72
CA ASP A 77 -13.67 -14.97 9.62
C ASP A 77 -13.97 -15.46 8.19
N PHE A 78 -13.77 -14.58 7.20
CA PHE A 78 -14.03 -14.89 5.79
C PHE A 78 -13.06 -15.97 5.31
N ALA A 79 -13.63 -17.06 4.79
CA ALA A 79 -12.92 -18.21 4.26
C ALA A 79 -12.99 -18.25 2.71
N PRO A 80 -12.06 -18.96 2.04
CA PRO A 80 -12.11 -19.14 0.58
C PRO A 80 -13.45 -19.64 0.05
N GLU A 81 -14.15 -20.45 0.82
CA GLU A 81 -15.45 -21.05 0.49
C GLU A 81 -16.57 -20.01 0.41
N ASP A 82 -16.45 -18.90 1.14
CA ASP A 82 -17.44 -17.82 1.17
C ASP A 82 -17.48 -17.00 -0.13
N MET A 83 -16.47 -17.17 -1.01
CA MET A 83 -16.44 -16.49 -2.30
C MET A 83 -17.66 -16.78 -3.17
N GLU A 84 -18.15 -18.02 -3.20
CA GLU A 84 -19.36 -18.35 -4.00
C GLU A 84 -20.61 -17.69 -3.43
N THR A 85 -20.72 -17.60 -2.11
CA THR A 85 -21.79 -16.85 -1.42
C THR A 85 -21.72 -15.38 -1.76
N LEU A 86 -20.52 -14.79 -1.76
CA LEU A 86 -20.27 -13.40 -2.15
C LEU A 86 -20.77 -13.11 -3.58
N PHE A 87 -20.37 -13.94 -4.55
CA PHE A 87 -20.81 -13.78 -5.95
C PHE A 87 -22.32 -14.04 -6.13
N SER A 88 -22.88 -15.00 -5.41
CA SER A 88 -24.33 -15.25 -5.47
C SER A 88 -25.12 -14.07 -4.92
N THR A 89 -24.67 -13.47 -3.81
CA THR A 89 -25.28 -12.27 -3.23
C THR A 89 -25.17 -11.07 -4.20
N PHE A 90 -24.01 -10.89 -4.82
CA PHE A 90 -23.85 -9.82 -5.82
C PHE A 90 -24.84 -9.99 -6.99
N ARG A 91 -24.96 -11.20 -7.53
CA ARG A 91 -25.92 -11.50 -8.59
C ARG A 91 -27.39 -11.30 -8.17
N GLN A 92 -27.73 -11.64 -6.93
CA GLN A 92 -29.08 -11.40 -6.41
C GLN A 92 -29.43 -9.92 -6.35
N LEU A 93 -28.46 -9.07 -6.01
CA LEU A 93 -28.66 -7.63 -5.88
C LEU A 93 -28.60 -6.88 -7.23
N THR A 94 -27.76 -7.33 -8.18
CA THR A 94 -27.51 -6.62 -9.43
C THR A 94 -28.10 -7.27 -10.68
N GLY A 95 -28.52 -8.53 -10.59
CA GLY A 95 -28.99 -9.35 -11.71
C GLY A 95 -27.86 -9.89 -12.61
N LYS A 96 -26.60 -9.61 -12.33
CA LYS A 96 -25.43 -10.01 -13.17
C LYS A 96 -24.18 -10.33 -12.35
N ASP A 97 -23.19 -10.96 -12.99
CA ASP A 97 -21.87 -11.11 -12.39
C ASP A 97 -21.08 -9.80 -12.48
N PRO A 98 -20.20 -9.49 -11.51
CA PRO A 98 -19.29 -8.36 -11.62
C PRO A 98 -18.29 -8.56 -12.77
N ALA A 99 -17.94 -7.49 -13.48
CA ALA A 99 -16.88 -7.48 -14.47
C ALA A 99 -15.52 -7.15 -13.82
N TRP A 100 -15.55 -6.38 -12.72
CA TRP A 100 -14.40 -5.86 -12.01
C TRP A 100 -14.40 -6.31 -10.57
N LEU A 101 -13.27 -6.84 -10.11
CA LEU A 101 -13.05 -7.22 -8.73
C LEU A 101 -11.96 -6.33 -8.15
N PHE A 102 -12.29 -5.55 -7.13
CA PHE A 102 -11.37 -4.75 -6.35
C PHE A 102 -11.33 -5.29 -4.93
N PHE A 103 -10.24 -5.93 -4.56
CA PHE A 103 -10.05 -6.55 -3.26
C PHE A 103 -8.92 -5.86 -2.50
N ASP A 104 -9.29 -5.01 -1.56
CA ASP A 104 -8.32 -4.30 -0.71
C ASP A 104 -7.85 -5.20 0.43
N GLU A 105 -6.55 -5.14 0.74
CA GLU A 105 -5.85 -5.92 1.77
C GLU A 105 -6.15 -7.44 1.69
N ILE A 106 -6.15 -8.00 0.47
CA ILE A 106 -6.51 -9.41 0.16
C ILE A 106 -5.74 -10.44 0.99
N HIS A 107 -4.55 -10.09 1.46
CA HIS A 107 -3.68 -10.97 2.25
C HIS A 107 -4.26 -11.34 3.63
N GLN A 108 -5.38 -10.73 4.04
CA GLN A 108 -6.12 -11.12 5.24
C GLN A 108 -6.85 -12.47 5.05
N ILE A 109 -7.12 -12.89 3.81
CA ILE A 109 -7.78 -14.18 3.53
C ILE A 109 -6.75 -15.30 3.53
N PRO A 110 -7.01 -16.43 4.21
CA PRO A 110 -6.21 -17.64 4.05
C PRO A 110 -6.17 -18.08 2.58
N GLU A 111 -5.03 -18.57 2.11
CA GLU A 111 -4.84 -19.08 0.75
C GLU A 111 -5.30 -18.14 -0.39
N TRP A 112 -5.32 -16.84 -0.14
CA TRP A 112 -5.80 -15.82 -1.06
C TRP A 112 -5.23 -15.95 -2.49
N SER A 113 -3.96 -16.33 -2.63
CA SER A 113 -3.29 -16.50 -3.94
C SER A 113 -3.97 -17.58 -4.79
N ARG A 114 -4.41 -18.68 -4.17
CA ARG A 114 -5.16 -19.74 -4.85
C ARG A 114 -6.55 -19.28 -5.24
N VAL A 115 -7.22 -18.52 -4.37
CA VAL A 115 -8.53 -17.92 -4.64
C VAL A 115 -8.44 -17.00 -5.85
N ILE A 116 -7.53 -16.03 -5.83
CA ILE A 116 -7.36 -15.05 -6.91
C ILE A 116 -6.97 -15.74 -8.22
N ARG A 117 -6.08 -16.73 -8.19
CA ARG A 117 -5.74 -17.52 -9.38
C ARG A 117 -6.96 -18.27 -9.95
N SER A 118 -7.78 -18.86 -9.08
CA SER A 118 -9.01 -19.54 -9.50
C SER A 118 -9.97 -18.57 -10.20
N LEU A 119 -10.18 -17.38 -9.62
CA LEU A 119 -11.02 -16.35 -10.22
C LEU A 119 -10.46 -15.85 -11.56
N HIS A 120 -9.16 -15.62 -11.64
CA HIS A 120 -8.50 -15.20 -12.89
C HIS A 120 -8.62 -16.26 -13.99
N ASN A 121 -8.51 -17.55 -13.67
CA ASN A 121 -8.65 -18.64 -14.63
C ASN A 121 -10.06 -18.74 -15.24
N ARG A 122 -11.09 -18.17 -14.59
CA ARG A 122 -12.45 -18.10 -15.16
C ARG A 122 -12.52 -17.15 -16.39
N GLY A 123 -11.51 -16.29 -16.59
CA GLY A 123 -11.34 -15.46 -17.79
C GLY A 123 -12.36 -14.35 -18.01
N ARG A 124 -13.23 -14.09 -17.01
CA ARG A 124 -14.34 -13.12 -17.12
C ARG A 124 -14.19 -11.90 -16.19
N TYR A 125 -13.22 -11.93 -15.28
CA TYR A 125 -13.00 -10.87 -14.30
C TYR A 125 -11.73 -10.09 -14.60
N ARG A 126 -11.79 -8.78 -14.44
CA ARG A 126 -10.61 -7.92 -14.29
C ARG A 126 -10.35 -7.76 -12.82
N ILE A 127 -9.17 -8.14 -12.37
CA ILE A 127 -8.87 -8.29 -10.94
C ILE A 127 -7.81 -7.30 -10.52
N VAL A 128 -8.16 -6.46 -9.56
CA VAL A 128 -7.26 -5.55 -8.86
C VAL A 128 -7.23 -5.96 -7.39
N ILE A 129 -6.05 -6.19 -6.86
CA ILE A 129 -5.86 -6.53 -5.45
C ILE A 129 -4.94 -5.50 -4.80
N SER A 130 -5.02 -5.34 -3.50
CA SER A 130 -4.04 -4.58 -2.76
C SER A 130 -3.50 -5.32 -1.55
N GLY A 131 -2.36 -4.84 -1.06
CA GLY A 131 -1.82 -5.26 0.22
C GLY A 131 -0.66 -4.38 0.69
N SER A 132 -0.58 -4.26 2.00
CA SER A 132 0.42 -3.42 2.68
C SER A 132 1.75 -4.14 2.90
N ASN A 133 1.97 -5.29 2.26
CA ASN A 133 3.16 -6.11 2.43
C ASN A 133 3.84 -6.36 1.09
N ALA A 134 5.18 -6.17 1.04
CA ALA A 134 5.99 -6.53 -0.12
C ALA A 134 6.02 -8.06 -0.39
N ARG A 135 5.45 -8.89 0.51
CA ARG A 135 5.21 -10.31 0.18
C ARG A 135 4.39 -10.51 -1.09
N LEU A 136 3.51 -9.56 -1.42
CA LEU A 136 2.85 -9.56 -2.72
C LEU A 136 3.83 -9.42 -3.90
N LEU A 137 5.07 -8.94 -3.65
CA LEU A 137 6.15 -8.83 -4.62
C LEU A 137 7.10 -10.04 -4.62
N LEU A 138 6.93 -11.00 -3.68
CA LEU A 138 7.85 -12.13 -3.58
C LEU A 138 7.74 -13.05 -4.80
N PRO A 139 8.87 -13.65 -5.24
CA PRO A 139 8.89 -14.62 -6.31
C PRO A 139 7.94 -15.81 -6.11
N ASP A 140 7.68 -16.17 -4.86
CA ASP A 140 6.75 -17.25 -4.50
C ASP A 140 5.32 -16.90 -4.94
N ILE A 141 4.86 -15.66 -4.71
CA ILE A 141 3.55 -15.19 -5.15
C ILE A 141 3.50 -15.08 -6.68
N ALA A 142 4.54 -14.54 -7.31
CA ALA A 142 4.65 -14.53 -8.77
C ALA A 142 4.59 -15.96 -9.35
N THR A 143 5.21 -16.92 -8.67
CA THR A 143 5.16 -18.34 -9.03
C THR A 143 3.78 -18.94 -8.79
N GLU A 144 3.14 -18.65 -7.66
CA GLU A 144 1.78 -19.11 -7.35
C GLU A 144 0.76 -18.56 -8.34
N LEU A 145 0.88 -17.30 -8.72
CA LEU A 145 0.05 -16.64 -9.74
C LEU A 145 0.51 -16.96 -11.18
N ARG A 146 1.57 -17.77 -11.35
CA ARG A 146 2.07 -18.26 -12.65
C ARG A 146 2.39 -17.15 -13.65
N GLY A 147 2.98 -16.04 -13.22
CA GLY A 147 3.35 -14.92 -14.07
C GLY A 147 2.17 -14.11 -14.62
N ARG A 148 0.94 -14.34 -14.13
CA ARG A 148 -0.28 -13.61 -14.54
C ARG A 148 -0.57 -12.43 -13.61
N TYR A 149 0.48 -11.76 -13.19
CA TYR A 149 0.45 -10.78 -12.14
C TYR A 149 1.36 -9.62 -12.50
N ARG A 150 0.89 -8.42 -12.29
CA ARG A 150 1.64 -7.17 -12.42
C ARG A 150 1.52 -6.38 -11.14
N ASP A 151 2.63 -6.04 -10.52
CA ASP A 151 2.68 -5.16 -9.37
C ASP A 151 2.72 -3.69 -9.76
N HIS A 152 2.15 -2.88 -8.91
CA HIS A 152 2.12 -1.44 -9.04
C HIS A 152 2.42 -0.80 -7.66
N LEU A 153 3.62 -0.25 -7.53
CA LEU A 153 4.10 0.30 -6.26
C LEU A 153 3.53 1.69 -6.01
N ILE A 154 2.85 1.84 -4.88
CA ILE A 154 2.35 3.12 -4.38
C ILE A 154 3.14 3.51 -3.14
N LEU A 155 3.93 4.55 -3.26
CA LEU A 155 4.62 5.21 -2.15
C LEU A 155 3.75 6.32 -1.53
N PRO A 156 4.07 6.86 -0.35
CA PRO A 156 3.48 8.11 0.13
C PRO A 156 3.53 9.21 -0.92
N PHE A 157 2.79 10.30 -0.74
CA PHE A 157 2.76 11.39 -1.72
C PHE A 157 4.16 11.86 -2.11
N SER A 158 4.37 12.03 -3.41
CA SER A 158 5.50 12.76 -3.94
C SER A 158 5.43 14.22 -3.51
N PHE A 159 6.53 14.96 -3.65
CA PHE A 159 6.51 16.41 -3.38
C PHE A 159 5.47 17.14 -4.26
N LYS A 160 5.33 16.74 -5.52
CA LYS A 160 4.34 17.29 -6.45
C LYS A 160 2.90 17.04 -5.97
N GLU A 161 2.58 15.84 -5.50
CA GLU A 161 1.29 15.51 -4.92
C GLU A 161 1.06 16.25 -3.59
N THR A 162 2.11 16.46 -2.80
CA THR A 162 2.06 17.27 -1.56
C THR A 162 1.78 18.75 -1.88
N LEU A 163 2.31 19.31 -2.95
CA LEU A 163 1.94 20.65 -3.41
C LEU A 163 0.47 20.72 -3.79
N ARG A 164 -0.02 19.74 -4.53
CA ARG A 164 -1.44 19.62 -4.90
C ARG A 164 -2.35 19.52 -3.66
N TRP A 165 -1.92 18.74 -2.65
CA TRP A 165 -2.60 18.68 -1.35
C TRP A 165 -2.75 20.07 -0.70
N ASN A 166 -1.72 20.91 -0.79
CA ASN A 166 -1.72 22.27 -0.25
C ASN A 166 -2.35 23.31 -1.18
N GLY A 167 -2.99 22.90 -2.28
CA GLY A 167 -3.59 23.82 -3.25
C GLY A 167 -2.58 24.65 -4.05
N ILE A 168 -1.31 24.26 -4.07
CA ILE A 168 -0.24 24.97 -4.76
C ILE A 168 -0.02 24.33 -6.13
N SER A 169 -0.38 25.07 -7.18
CA SER A 169 0.07 24.76 -8.53
C SER A 169 1.43 25.37 -8.76
N TRP A 170 2.36 24.58 -9.31
CA TRP A 170 3.71 25.06 -9.58
C TRP A 170 4.11 24.85 -11.04
N THR A 171 4.90 25.78 -11.52
CA THR A 171 5.64 25.70 -12.79
C THR A 171 7.05 26.19 -12.53
N GLU A 172 7.95 26.03 -13.48
CA GLU A 172 9.31 26.60 -13.36
C GLU A 172 9.30 28.11 -13.05
N ARG A 173 8.29 28.83 -13.57
CA ARG A 173 8.09 30.26 -13.32
C ARG A 173 7.76 30.58 -11.86
N THR A 174 7.20 29.62 -11.11
CA THR A 174 6.82 29.80 -9.69
C THR A 174 8.03 30.23 -8.84
N PHE A 175 9.24 29.77 -9.17
CA PHE A 175 10.47 30.17 -8.49
C PHE A 175 10.82 31.66 -8.61
N TYR A 176 10.20 32.37 -9.56
CA TYR A 176 10.43 33.80 -9.82
C TYR A 176 9.24 34.66 -9.36
N THR A 177 8.27 34.09 -8.64
CA THR A 177 7.07 34.76 -8.15
C THR A 177 7.01 34.78 -6.62
N ALA A 178 6.06 35.54 -6.06
CA ALA A 178 5.78 35.54 -4.62
C ALA A 178 5.42 34.15 -4.05
N ALA A 179 4.86 33.26 -4.88
CA ALA A 179 4.52 31.89 -4.49
C ALA A 179 5.73 31.00 -4.15
N LYS A 180 6.97 31.45 -4.45
CA LYS A 180 8.21 30.75 -4.07
C LYS A 180 8.29 30.51 -2.56
N GLY A 181 7.86 31.49 -1.75
CA GLY A 181 7.89 31.38 -0.29
C GLY A 181 7.04 30.20 0.21
N ASP A 182 5.82 30.07 -0.30
CA ASP A 182 4.91 28.99 0.07
C ASP A 182 5.43 27.62 -0.40
N LEU A 183 5.97 27.56 -1.61
CA LEU A 183 6.60 26.33 -2.13
C LEU A 183 7.75 25.87 -1.23
N LEU A 184 8.65 26.77 -0.84
CA LEU A 184 9.80 26.45 0.03
C LEU A 184 9.35 26.03 1.43
N ARG A 185 8.30 26.66 1.98
CA ARG A 185 7.72 26.29 3.27
C ARG A 185 7.14 24.86 3.23
N VAL A 186 6.39 24.51 2.16
CA VAL A 186 5.87 23.16 1.98
C VAL A 186 7.03 22.17 1.78
N PHE A 187 8.07 22.54 1.05
CA PHE A 187 9.24 21.69 0.85
C PHE A 187 9.98 21.40 2.15
N ASP A 188 10.22 22.42 2.99
CA ASP A 188 10.84 22.24 4.32
C ASP A 188 10.01 21.29 5.21
N THR A 189 8.69 21.45 5.18
CA THR A 189 7.77 20.55 5.90
C THR A 189 7.87 19.14 5.34
N PHE A 190 7.84 18.97 4.02
CA PHE A 190 7.92 17.66 3.37
C PHE A 190 9.23 16.93 3.71
N LEU A 191 10.37 17.64 3.74
CA LEU A 191 11.64 17.06 4.15
C LEU A 191 11.63 16.55 5.60
N LYS A 192 10.86 17.18 6.48
CA LYS A 192 10.77 16.81 7.89
C LYS A 192 9.74 15.70 8.18
N THR A 193 8.68 15.61 7.39
CA THR A 193 7.52 14.77 7.70
C THR A 193 7.22 13.71 6.64
N GLY A 194 7.83 13.81 5.47
CA GLY A 194 7.51 12.95 4.33
C GLY A 194 6.13 13.26 3.73
N GLY A 195 5.66 12.37 2.88
CA GLY A 195 4.43 12.51 2.12
C GLY A 195 3.27 11.62 2.60
N PHE A 196 3.26 11.14 3.84
CA PHE A 196 2.13 10.35 4.33
C PHE A 196 0.86 11.20 4.43
N PRO A 197 -0.24 10.86 3.72
CA PRO A 197 -1.44 11.71 3.65
C PRO A 197 -2.01 12.08 5.01
N GLU A 198 -2.09 11.12 5.96
CA GLU A 198 -2.62 11.37 7.30
C GLU A 198 -1.71 12.29 8.13
N VAL A 199 -0.39 12.26 7.90
CA VAL A 199 0.56 13.18 8.55
C VAL A 199 0.36 14.60 8.04
N LEU A 200 0.09 14.76 6.75
CA LEU A 200 -0.19 16.06 6.13
C LEU A 200 -1.49 16.69 6.64
N LYS A 201 -2.48 15.87 7.06
CA LYS A 201 -3.72 16.37 7.70
C LYS A 201 -3.51 17.01 9.07
N LYS A 202 -2.37 16.77 9.72
CA LYS A 202 -2.10 17.31 11.06
C LYS A 202 -1.56 18.73 10.97
N ASP A 203 -2.11 19.62 11.79
CA ASP A 203 -1.72 21.04 11.77
C ASP A 203 -0.43 21.27 12.55
N SER A 204 -0.27 20.62 13.69
CA SER A 204 0.88 20.86 14.57
C SER A 204 2.07 19.94 14.26
N PRO A 205 3.32 20.46 14.32
CA PRO A 205 4.53 19.64 14.19
C PRO A 205 4.61 18.51 15.23
N GLY A 206 4.07 18.74 16.42
CA GLY A 206 4.02 17.75 17.50
C GLY A 206 3.16 16.55 17.14
N GLU A 207 1.94 16.78 16.63
CA GLU A 207 1.03 15.72 16.19
C GLU A 207 1.61 14.94 15.01
N ARG A 208 2.25 15.61 14.06
CA ARG A 208 2.94 14.96 12.94
C ARG A 208 4.01 14.00 13.42
N ARG A 209 4.87 14.46 14.36
CA ARG A 209 5.91 13.62 14.96
C ARG A 209 5.32 12.43 15.70
N GLN A 210 4.30 12.66 16.54
CA GLN A 210 3.62 11.59 17.28
C GLN A 210 3.05 10.54 16.34
N LEU A 211 2.42 10.95 15.25
CA LEU A 211 1.85 10.05 14.26
C LEU A 211 2.94 9.23 13.53
N LEU A 212 4.06 9.85 13.17
CA LEU A 212 5.20 9.14 12.57
C LEU A 212 5.84 8.14 13.55
N GLN A 213 5.91 8.49 14.84
CA GLN A 213 6.36 7.56 15.88
C GLN A 213 5.41 6.36 16.00
N ASN A 214 4.10 6.59 15.94
CA ASN A 214 3.11 5.51 15.95
C ASN A 214 3.25 4.60 14.71
N TYR A 215 3.58 5.16 13.53
CA TYR A 215 3.86 4.37 12.32
C TYR A 215 5.09 3.50 12.50
N TYR A 216 6.19 4.10 13.01
CA TYR A 216 7.40 3.36 13.32
C TYR A 216 7.14 2.19 14.26
N GLN A 217 6.40 2.42 15.35
CA GLN A 217 6.03 1.38 16.31
C GLN A 217 5.15 0.29 15.68
N THR A 218 4.20 0.67 14.83
CA THR A 218 3.33 -0.29 14.14
C THR A 218 4.14 -1.17 13.19
N ILE A 219 5.03 -0.59 12.40
CA ILE A 219 5.93 -1.32 11.50
C ILE A 219 6.82 -2.26 12.33
N PHE A 220 7.44 -1.75 13.40
CA PHE A 220 8.32 -2.53 14.24
C PHE A 220 7.62 -3.72 14.87
N TYR A 221 6.55 -3.48 15.62
CA TYR A 221 5.90 -4.55 16.38
C TYR A 221 5.06 -5.47 15.49
N ARG A 222 4.13 -4.91 14.72
CA ARG A 222 3.14 -5.69 13.97
C ARG A 222 3.71 -6.28 12.68
N ASP A 223 4.37 -5.43 11.88
CA ASP A 223 4.79 -5.85 10.53
C ASP A 223 6.12 -6.60 10.53
N ILE A 224 6.95 -6.47 11.60
CA ILE A 224 8.25 -7.12 11.69
C ILE A 224 8.29 -8.12 12.85
N VAL A 225 8.18 -7.67 14.10
CA VAL A 225 8.42 -8.52 15.28
C VAL A 225 7.40 -9.67 15.37
N GLU A 226 6.11 -9.37 15.31
CA GLU A 226 5.04 -10.37 15.39
C GLU A 226 5.04 -11.27 14.17
N ARG A 227 5.10 -10.66 12.97
CA ARG A 227 5.03 -11.39 11.70
C ARG A 227 6.14 -12.41 11.52
N TYR A 228 7.38 -12.07 11.87
CA TYR A 228 8.55 -12.95 11.70
C TYR A 228 8.98 -13.64 13.01
N ASN A 229 8.18 -13.50 14.06
CA ASN A 229 8.46 -14.06 15.39
C ASN A 229 9.88 -13.71 15.88
N ILE A 230 10.25 -12.43 15.80
CA ILE A 230 11.57 -11.93 16.15
C ILE A 230 11.81 -12.02 17.66
N ARG A 231 12.74 -12.86 18.07
CA ARG A 231 13.12 -13.00 19.48
C ARG A 231 14.09 -11.90 19.93
N ALA A 232 15.08 -11.57 19.11
CA ALA A 232 16.09 -10.55 19.41
C ALA A 232 15.61 -9.14 19.01
N LYS A 233 14.58 -8.63 19.69
CA LYS A 233 13.93 -7.34 19.38
C LYS A 233 14.91 -6.18 19.40
N SER A 234 15.83 -6.11 20.38
CA SER A 234 16.83 -5.04 20.50
C SER A 234 17.82 -5.01 19.32
N LEU A 235 18.16 -6.17 18.77
CA LEU A 235 19.02 -6.24 17.58
C LEU A 235 18.28 -5.70 16.34
N MET A 236 17.02 -6.07 16.18
CA MET A 236 16.18 -5.56 15.08
C MET A 236 16.00 -4.04 15.18
N GLU A 237 15.68 -3.53 16.38
CA GLU A 237 15.52 -2.10 16.61
C GLU A 237 16.82 -1.31 16.37
N GLY A 238 17.95 -1.88 16.78
CA GLY A 238 19.26 -1.33 16.50
C GLY A 238 19.57 -1.26 15.00
N MET A 239 19.14 -2.27 14.23
CA MET A 239 19.28 -2.29 12.78
C MET A 239 18.38 -1.24 12.10
N MET A 240 17.12 -1.14 12.51
CA MET A 240 16.20 -0.10 12.02
C MET A 240 16.73 1.29 12.28
N THR A 241 17.21 1.54 13.50
CA THR A 241 17.81 2.82 13.89
C THR A 241 19.05 3.14 13.04
N CYS A 242 19.90 2.13 12.78
CA CYS A 242 21.06 2.30 11.92
C CYS A 242 20.67 2.67 10.49
N CYS A 243 19.65 2.02 9.93
CA CYS A 243 19.12 2.36 8.59
C CYS A 243 18.59 3.79 8.54
N LEU A 244 17.88 4.25 9.57
CA LEU A 244 17.39 5.63 9.65
C LEU A 244 18.52 6.66 9.75
N HIS A 245 19.58 6.37 10.50
CA HIS A 245 20.74 7.26 10.60
C HIS A 245 21.61 7.29 9.34
N GLN A 246 21.60 6.22 8.57
CA GLN A 246 22.37 6.09 7.32
C GLN A 246 21.52 6.36 6.07
N PHE A 247 20.39 6.99 6.23
CA PHE A 247 19.52 7.38 5.13
C PHE A 247 20.34 8.18 4.08
N SER A 248 20.10 7.93 2.80
CA SER A 248 20.89 8.50 1.68
C SER A 248 22.39 8.14 1.65
N SER A 249 22.81 7.10 2.39
CA SER A 249 24.18 6.59 2.35
C SER A 249 24.20 5.08 2.12
N LEU A 250 25.37 4.52 1.76
CA LEU A 250 25.52 3.10 1.54
C LEU A 250 25.48 2.34 2.88
N PHE A 251 24.51 1.45 3.04
CA PHE A 251 24.44 0.55 4.18
C PHE A 251 25.31 -0.68 3.93
N SER A 252 26.22 -0.98 4.87
CA SER A 252 27.08 -2.16 4.82
C SER A 252 26.75 -3.13 5.95
N LEU A 253 26.16 -4.27 5.60
CA LEU A 253 25.84 -5.35 6.53
C LEU A 253 27.11 -5.85 7.28
N SER A 254 28.23 -5.94 6.57
CA SER A 254 29.52 -6.37 7.16
C SER A 254 30.09 -5.33 8.13
N ALA A 255 29.93 -4.04 7.87
CA ALA A 255 30.32 -2.98 8.80
C ALA A 255 29.43 -3.00 10.05
N PHE A 256 28.13 -3.21 9.89
CA PHE A 256 27.18 -3.34 11.00
C PHE A 256 27.54 -4.57 11.88
N GLU A 257 27.81 -5.73 11.27
CA GLU A 257 28.25 -6.93 11.99
C GLU A 257 29.54 -6.70 12.79
N LYS A 258 30.55 -6.04 12.19
CA LYS A 258 31.80 -5.68 12.90
C LYS A 258 31.52 -4.78 14.10
N GLY A 259 30.60 -3.81 13.95
CA GLY A 259 30.18 -2.93 15.04
C GLY A 259 29.49 -3.68 16.18
N LEU A 260 28.68 -4.70 15.90
CA LEU A 260 28.09 -5.58 16.92
C LEU A 260 29.16 -6.39 17.65
N LYS A 261 30.10 -7.01 16.91
CA LYS A 261 31.21 -7.78 17.48
C LYS A 261 32.08 -6.95 18.41
N SER A 262 32.40 -5.70 18.04
CA SER A 262 33.18 -4.80 18.89
C SER A 262 32.48 -4.44 20.19
N ARG A 263 31.14 -4.45 20.20
CA ARG A 263 30.28 -4.21 21.39
C ARG A 263 29.92 -5.51 22.12
N ARG A 264 30.47 -6.66 21.70
CA ARG A 264 30.14 -7.99 22.22
C ARG A 264 28.65 -8.33 22.16
N GLN A 265 27.96 -7.79 21.16
CA GLN A 265 26.54 -8.06 20.94
C GLN A 265 26.35 -9.25 19.98
N PRO A 266 25.37 -10.14 20.21
CA PRO A 266 25.12 -11.28 19.32
C PRO A 266 24.49 -10.79 18.01
N GLY A 267 24.89 -11.42 16.91
CA GLY A 267 24.32 -11.15 15.59
C GLY A 267 25.18 -11.77 14.50
N SER A 268 24.69 -12.87 13.91
CA SER A 268 25.38 -13.48 12.77
C SER A 268 25.05 -12.75 11.48
N LYS A 269 25.95 -12.76 10.52
CA LYS A 269 25.72 -12.16 9.19
C LYS A 269 24.43 -12.71 8.54
N ARG A 270 24.13 -14.00 8.73
CA ARG A 270 22.90 -14.63 8.24
C ARG A 270 21.64 -14.03 8.89
N THR A 271 21.65 -13.87 10.21
CA THR A 271 20.53 -13.23 10.94
C THR A 271 20.30 -11.81 10.47
N LEU A 272 21.38 -11.05 10.30
CA LEU A 272 21.31 -9.66 9.85
C LEU A 272 20.80 -9.55 8.40
N ALA A 273 21.18 -10.48 7.52
CA ALA A 273 20.66 -10.54 6.15
C ALA A 273 19.15 -10.83 6.13
N ASN A 274 18.68 -11.76 6.97
CA ASN A 274 17.24 -12.00 7.11
C ASN A 274 16.51 -10.77 7.64
N TYR A 275 17.07 -10.07 8.62
CA TYR A 275 16.46 -8.87 9.17
C TYR A 275 16.40 -7.75 8.13
N LEU A 276 17.40 -7.61 7.28
CA LEU A 276 17.38 -6.66 6.17
C LEU A 276 16.25 -6.99 5.18
N ALA A 277 16.08 -8.27 4.85
CA ALA A 277 14.98 -8.72 3.99
C ALA A 277 13.61 -8.40 4.63
N TYR A 278 13.44 -8.60 5.94
CA TYR A 278 12.20 -8.27 6.63
C TYR A 278 11.89 -6.76 6.61
N LEU A 279 12.92 -5.91 6.71
CA LEU A 279 12.77 -4.45 6.57
C LEU A 279 12.33 -4.06 5.15
N GLN A 280 12.87 -4.71 4.13
CA GLN A 280 12.44 -4.54 2.73
C GLN A 280 11.00 -5.00 2.53
N GLU A 281 10.63 -6.17 3.04
CA GLU A 281 9.27 -6.70 2.95
C GLU A 281 8.25 -5.83 3.70
N ALA A 282 8.66 -5.12 4.74
CA ALA A 282 7.83 -4.13 5.45
C ALA A 282 7.82 -2.75 4.79
N PHE A 283 8.47 -2.56 3.63
CA PHE A 283 8.67 -1.25 3.00
C PHE A 283 9.31 -0.20 3.93
N PHE A 284 10.13 -0.64 4.87
CA PHE A 284 10.85 0.28 5.75
C PHE A 284 12.11 0.85 5.10
N ILE A 285 12.71 0.10 4.18
CA ILE A 285 13.88 0.48 3.37
C ILE A 285 13.67 0.07 1.93
#